data_6a07a1088ce6dc32cb9b7ab24a934169
#
_entry.id   6a07a1088ce6dc32cb9b7ab24a934169
#
_cell.length_a   1.000
_cell.length_b   1.000
_cell.length_c   1.000
_cell.angle_alpha   90.00
_cell.angle_beta   90.00
_cell.angle_gamma   90.00
#
_symmetry.space_group_name_H-M   'P 1'
#
loop_
_entity.id
_entity.type
_entity.pdbx_description
1 polymer ?
#
loop_
_entity_poly.entity_id
_entity_poly.type
_entity_poly.pdbx_seq_one_letter_code
_entity_poly.pdbx_strand_id
1 'polypeptide(L)'
;MELSRRRLLQLMLGTGCSAALLPIRAANRSALRVGLISDLNSSYGSTSYIPSVHQGVERLIALQPDLVVCAGDMVAGQMRGLSSQQLDAMWRGFEAAVLQPLQMAGIPLLPAIGNHDGSPGFAADRAAVSRFWPPIRSRMGLGFVDALQFPFRYTVLQEGIFWLVWDASSARIPEDQLVWAQQQLASTKAQAARARFVVGHLPLVGVGQGKDRPGEVLDRGSELQALMENTRVQAYISGHHHVWFSGRRGQLDLIQLGALGSGPRRLLDVDASPQQTFTLLEMDGVRDAIRETTYAVSSGEPLAWSTLPARLKTRAGLLQRNSSERLLR
;
A
#
# COMPACT_ATOMS: atom_id res chain seq x y z
N MET A 1 -34.89 -2.44 -70.75
CA MET A 1 -35.01 -1.45 -69.71
C MET A 1 -34.06 -1.85 -68.55
N GLU A 2 -32.83 -1.37 -68.65
CA GLU A 2 -31.75 -1.66 -67.75
C GLU A 2 -31.86 -0.72 -66.51
N LEU A 3 -32.05 -1.28 -65.32
CA LEU A 3 -31.98 -0.55 -64.05
C LEU A 3 -30.55 -0.68 -63.48
N SER A 4 -29.93 0.46 -63.45
CA SER A 4 -28.55 0.77 -63.11
C SER A 4 -28.12 0.25 -61.73
N ARG A 5 -26.96 -0.40 -61.70
CA ARG A 5 -26.23 -0.93 -60.52
C ARG A 5 -25.65 0.14 -59.59
N ARG A 6 -26.16 1.37 -59.59
CA ARG A 6 -25.56 2.52 -58.84
C ARG A 6 -26.29 2.97 -57.57
N ARG A 7 -27.23 2.22 -57.03
CA ARG A 7 -27.99 2.62 -55.82
C ARG A 7 -27.95 1.65 -54.64
N LEU A 8 -26.97 0.72 -54.56
CA LEU A 8 -26.83 -0.23 -53.44
C LEU A 8 -25.55 -0.01 -52.63
N LEU A 9 -24.93 1.15 -52.66
CA LEU A 9 -23.65 1.43 -51.96
C LEU A 9 -23.72 2.63 -51.01
N GLN A 10 -24.89 2.94 -50.42
CA GLN A 10 -25.02 4.06 -49.48
C GLN A 10 -25.80 3.76 -48.21
N LEU A 11 -25.79 2.54 -47.71
CA LEU A 11 -26.42 2.21 -46.43
C LEU A 11 -25.60 1.24 -45.58
N MET A 12 -24.28 1.43 -45.52
CA MET A 12 -23.40 0.79 -44.50
C MET A 12 -22.39 1.80 -43.96
N LEU A 13 -22.87 2.85 -43.32
CA LEU A 13 -22.03 3.74 -42.53
C LEU A 13 -22.74 3.94 -41.20
N GLY A 14 -22.14 3.40 -40.12
CA GLY A 14 -22.40 3.88 -38.76
C GLY A 14 -22.89 2.87 -37.74
N THR A 15 -22.09 1.89 -37.39
CA THR A 15 -22.00 1.44 -35.96
C THR A 15 -20.53 1.16 -35.70
N GLY A 16 -19.80 2.24 -35.43
CA GLY A 16 -18.47 2.16 -34.84
C GLY A 16 -18.58 1.69 -33.40
N CYS A 17 -18.55 0.37 -33.16
CA CYS A 17 -18.20 -0.17 -31.87
C CYS A 17 -16.73 0.22 -31.62
N SER A 18 -16.51 1.31 -30.88
CA SER A 18 -15.24 1.54 -30.21
C SER A 18 -15.05 0.44 -29.16
N ALA A 19 -14.50 -0.69 -29.59
CA ALA A 19 -13.93 -1.66 -28.67
C ALA A 19 -12.79 -0.91 -27.95
N ALA A 20 -13.03 -0.54 -26.71
CA ALA A 20 -11.97 -0.10 -25.81
C ALA A 20 -10.95 -1.24 -25.77
N LEU A 21 -9.81 -1.03 -26.40
CA LEU A 21 -8.65 -1.90 -26.29
C LEU A 21 -8.22 -1.85 -24.81
N LEU A 22 -8.70 -2.80 -24.03
CA LEU A 22 -8.10 -3.07 -22.73
C LEU A 22 -6.61 -3.33 -22.98
N PRO A 23 -5.70 -2.69 -22.25
CA PRO A 23 -4.29 -2.95 -22.40
C PRO A 23 -4.05 -4.44 -22.23
N ILE A 24 -3.54 -5.10 -23.26
CA ILE A 24 -3.10 -6.50 -23.19
C ILE A 24 -1.96 -6.50 -22.17
N ARG A 25 -2.28 -6.89 -20.95
CA ARG A 25 -1.27 -7.13 -19.91
C ARG A 25 -0.32 -8.17 -20.48
N ALA A 26 0.95 -7.83 -20.58
CA ALA A 26 1.97 -8.71 -21.14
C ALA A 26 2.01 -10.02 -20.32
N ALA A 27 1.41 -11.08 -20.87
CA ALA A 27 1.20 -12.39 -20.24
C ALA A 27 2.50 -13.20 -20.03
N ASN A 28 3.69 -12.54 -20.00
CA ASN A 28 4.97 -13.23 -19.98
C ASN A 28 6.00 -12.62 -19.03
N ARG A 29 5.56 -11.99 -17.91
CA ARG A 29 6.50 -11.57 -16.87
C ARG A 29 6.67 -12.69 -15.88
N SER A 30 7.91 -13.15 -15.69
CA SER A 30 8.27 -14.17 -14.70
C SER A 30 8.17 -13.68 -13.24
N ALA A 31 8.08 -12.38 -13.01
CA ALA A 31 8.05 -11.77 -11.68
C ALA A 31 6.78 -10.92 -11.47
N LEU A 32 6.11 -11.13 -10.34
CA LEU A 32 5.04 -10.27 -9.84
C LEU A 32 5.65 -8.97 -9.31
N ARG A 33 5.10 -7.83 -9.74
CA ARG A 33 5.57 -6.49 -9.37
C ARG A 33 4.55 -5.80 -8.48
N VAL A 34 4.95 -5.41 -7.28
CA VAL A 34 4.08 -4.73 -6.32
C VAL A 34 4.67 -3.38 -5.95
N GLY A 35 3.93 -2.32 -6.26
CA GLY A 35 4.27 -0.98 -5.81
C GLY A 35 3.83 -0.75 -4.36
N LEU A 36 4.68 -0.16 -3.55
CA LEU A 36 4.37 0.19 -2.16
C LEU A 36 4.48 1.69 -1.97
N ILE A 37 3.42 2.30 -1.43
CA ILE A 37 3.33 3.72 -1.09
C ILE A 37 2.71 3.90 0.30
N SER A 38 2.95 5.04 0.94
CA SER A 38 2.37 5.42 2.22
C SER A 38 2.46 6.92 2.45
N ASP A 39 1.67 7.43 3.41
CA ASP A 39 1.81 8.80 3.90
C ASP A 39 1.73 9.84 2.78
N LEU A 40 0.61 9.80 2.05
CA LEU A 40 0.33 10.66 0.89
C LEU A 40 -0.22 12.02 1.29
N ASN A 41 -0.77 12.13 2.51
CA ASN A 41 -1.43 13.30 3.04
C ASN A 41 -0.53 14.54 3.06
N SER A 42 -1.16 15.71 3.02
CA SER A 42 -0.53 17.02 3.18
C SER A 42 -0.89 17.63 4.54
N SER A 43 -0.98 18.97 4.63
CA SER A 43 -1.43 19.66 5.83
C SER A 43 -2.85 19.25 6.22
N TYR A 44 -3.14 19.20 7.51
CA TYR A 44 -4.44 18.82 8.05
C TYR A 44 -5.60 19.51 7.33
N GLY A 45 -6.60 18.74 6.93
CA GLY A 45 -7.78 19.21 6.20
C GLY A 45 -7.55 19.50 4.71
N SER A 46 -6.34 19.31 4.18
CA SER A 46 -6.06 19.52 2.75
C SER A 46 -6.83 18.54 1.88
N THR A 47 -7.38 19.03 0.80
CA THR A 47 -8.05 18.26 -0.26
C THR A 47 -7.17 18.07 -1.50
N SER A 48 -5.98 18.65 -1.50
CA SER A 48 -5.02 18.60 -2.60
C SER A 48 -3.71 17.94 -2.15
N TYR A 49 -2.95 17.46 -3.12
CA TYR A 49 -1.68 16.78 -2.92
C TYR A 49 -0.53 17.61 -3.46
N ILE A 50 0.63 17.49 -2.81
CA ILE A 50 1.85 18.14 -3.28
C ILE A 50 2.39 17.45 -4.54
N PRO A 51 3.22 18.12 -5.35
CA PRO A 51 3.72 17.58 -6.62
C PRO A 51 4.37 16.20 -6.52
N SER A 52 5.02 15.89 -5.40
CA SER A 52 5.67 14.59 -5.22
C SER A 52 4.69 13.41 -5.24
N VAL A 53 3.44 13.59 -4.79
CA VAL A 53 2.41 12.53 -4.86
C VAL A 53 2.07 12.23 -6.31
N HIS A 54 1.81 13.25 -7.11
CA HIS A 54 1.51 13.08 -8.54
C HIS A 54 2.68 12.45 -9.29
N GLN A 55 3.90 12.96 -9.09
CA GLN A 55 5.12 12.40 -9.68
C GLN A 55 5.36 10.96 -9.26
N GLY A 56 5.17 10.64 -7.98
CA GLY A 56 5.34 9.29 -7.47
C GLY A 56 4.34 8.31 -8.08
N VAL A 57 3.08 8.70 -8.20
CA VAL A 57 2.03 7.89 -8.86
C VAL A 57 2.34 7.68 -10.34
N GLU A 58 2.74 8.73 -11.07
CA GLU A 58 3.13 8.64 -12.49
C GLU A 58 4.32 7.69 -12.68
N ARG A 59 5.38 7.85 -11.87
CA ARG A 59 6.57 6.99 -11.92
C ARG A 59 6.23 5.54 -11.60
N LEU A 60 5.38 5.33 -10.61
CA LEU A 60 4.93 4.00 -10.23
C LEU A 60 4.12 3.34 -11.34
N ILE A 61 3.21 4.07 -11.99
CA ILE A 61 2.46 3.59 -13.16
C ILE A 61 3.41 3.23 -14.31
N ALA A 62 4.44 4.04 -14.57
CA ALA A 62 5.43 3.77 -15.60
C ALA A 62 6.22 2.47 -15.35
N LEU A 63 6.39 2.09 -14.09
CA LEU A 63 6.97 0.79 -13.71
C LEU A 63 6.00 -0.39 -13.93
N GLN A 64 4.73 -0.14 -14.23
CA GLN A 64 3.70 -1.13 -14.51
C GLN A 64 3.60 -2.23 -13.43
N PRO A 65 3.33 -1.91 -12.17
CA PRO A 65 3.09 -2.92 -11.14
C PRO A 65 1.79 -3.68 -11.40
N ASP A 66 1.71 -4.91 -10.92
CA ASP A 66 0.52 -5.74 -10.97
C ASP A 66 -0.46 -5.41 -9.84
N LEU A 67 0.04 -4.78 -8.78
CA LEU A 67 -0.68 -4.34 -7.60
C LEU A 67 0.04 -3.13 -7.00
N VAL A 68 -0.72 -2.17 -6.47
CA VAL A 68 -0.19 -1.14 -5.57
C VAL A 68 -0.77 -1.37 -4.18
N VAL A 69 0.08 -1.35 -3.17
CA VAL A 69 -0.27 -1.39 -1.74
C VAL A 69 -0.03 -0.01 -1.15
N CYS A 70 -1.05 0.56 -0.50
CA CYS A 70 -0.93 1.80 0.26
C CYS A 70 -1.01 1.49 1.75
N ALA A 71 0.05 1.77 2.49
CA ALA A 71 0.14 1.48 3.92
C ALA A 71 -0.44 2.63 4.79
N GLY A 72 -1.45 3.34 4.29
CA GLY A 72 -2.23 4.31 5.07
C GLY A 72 -1.80 5.77 4.89
N ASP A 73 -2.51 6.64 5.61
CA ASP A 73 -2.41 8.09 5.56
C ASP A 73 -2.59 8.63 4.13
N MET A 74 -3.71 8.21 3.53
CA MET A 74 -4.13 8.61 2.19
C MET A 74 -4.69 10.03 2.17
N VAL A 75 -5.39 10.44 3.24
CA VAL A 75 -6.01 11.77 3.38
C VAL A 75 -5.52 12.48 4.64
N ALA A 76 -5.77 13.78 4.73
CA ALA A 76 -5.22 14.67 5.76
C ALA A 76 -6.21 14.94 6.92
N GLY A 77 -6.90 13.92 7.40
CA GLY A 77 -7.79 13.99 8.57
C GLY A 77 -7.06 14.07 9.89
N GLN A 78 -7.66 13.49 10.95
CA GLN A 78 -7.16 13.54 12.33
C GLN A 78 -7.12 14.97 12.90
N MET A 79 -8.01 15.83 12.45
CA MET A 79 -8.18 17.20 12.92
C MET A 79 -9.59 17.39 13.46
N ARG A 80 -9.71 17.89 14.69
CA ARG A 80 -11.00 18.21 15.29
C ARG A 80 -11.66 19.37 14.52
N GLY A 81 -12.98 19.30 14.34
CA GLY A 81 -13.75 20.35 13.70
C GLY A 81 -13.89 20.25 12.18
N LEU A 82 -13.28 19.24 11.54
CA LEU A 82 -13.54 18.96 10.12
C LEU A 82 -15.01 18.52 9.95
N SER A 83 -15.72 19.18 9.06
CA SER A 83 -17.08 18.80 8.68
C SER A 83 -17.09 17.55 7.81
N SER A 84 -18.22 16.82 7.77
CA SER A 84 -18.37 15.68 6.84
C SER A 84 -18.10 16.07 5.39
N GLN A 85 -18.51 17.26 4.99
CA GLN A 85 -18.28 17.77 3.63
C GLN A 85 -16.78 17.94 3.33
N GLN A 86 -15.99 18.45 4.28
CA GLN A 86 -14.54 18.56 4.14
C GLN A 86 -13.87 17.19 4.07
N LEU A 87 -14.27 16.27 4.95
CA LEU A 87 -13.77 14.88 4.94
C LEU A 87 -14.08 14.19 3.60
N ASP A 88 -15.31 14.31 3.10
CA ASP A 88 -15.69 13.76 1.80
C ASP A 88 -14.91 14.43 0.65
N ALA A 89 -14.59 15.73 0.76
CA ALA A 89 -13.77 16.42 -0.24
C ALA A 89 -12.32 15.94 -0.24
N MET A 90 -11.75 15.60 0.91
CA MET A 90 -10.41 14.98 0.99
C MET A 90 -10.37 13.63 0.28
N TRP A 91 -11.38 12.79 0.49
CA TRP A 91 -11.47 11.50 -0.20
C TRP A 91 -11.67 11.65 -1.71
N ARG A 92 -12.44 12.64 -2.18
CA ARG A 92 -12.51 12.97 -3.62
C ARG A 92 -11.17 13.42 -4.17
N GLY A 93 -10.40 14.19 -3.39
CA GLY A 93 -9.03 14.57 -3.76
C GLY A 93 -8.12 13.36 -3.93
N PHE A 94 -8.20 12.40 -3.00
CA PHE A 94 -7.47 11.12 -3.10
C PHE A 94 -7.90 10.31 -4.34
N GLU A 95 -9.19 10.21 -4.58
CA GLU A 95 -9.72 9.52 -5.76
C GLU A 95 -9.14 10.12 -7.04
N ALA A 96 -9.15 11.44 -7.17
CA ALA A 96 -8.65 12.13 -8.36
C ALA A 96 -7.13 12.05 -8.53
N ALA A 97 -6.36 12.16 -7.44
CA ALA A 97 -4.90 12.24 -7.50
C ALA A 97 -4.21 10.87 -7.57
N VAL A 98 -4.83 9.82 -7.02
CA VAL A 98 -4.18 8.51 -6.83
C VAL A 98 -5.02 7.37 -7.39
N LEU A 99 -6.26 7.21 -6.92
CA LEU A 99 -7.06 6.03 -7.23
C LEU A 99 -7.45 5.99 -8.70
N GLN A 100 -7.96 7.09 -9.27
CA GLN A 100 -8.37 7.17 -10.66
C GLN A 100 -7.20 6.96 -11.64
N PRO A 101 -6.02 7.59 -11.50
CA PRO A 101 -4.86 7.29 -12.33
C PRO A 101 -4.45 5.81 -12.33
N LEU A 102 -4.43 5.16 -11.16
CA LEU A 102 -4.15 3.74 -11.05
C LEU A 102 -5.22 2.88 -11.75
N GLN A 103 -6.50 3.21 -11.56
CA GLN A 103 -7.61 2.50 -12.22
C GLN A 103 -7.55 2.66 -13.75
N MET A 104 -7.24 3.85 -14.26
CA MET A 104 -7.07 4.08 -15.70
C MET A 104 -5.90 3.28 -16.28
N ALA A 105 -4.86 3.04 -15.49
CA ALA A 105 -3.74 2.18 -15.86
C ALA A 105 -4.04 0.68 -15.66
N GLY A 106 -5.23 0.32 -15.17
CA GLY A 106 -5.60 -1.07 -14.87
C GLY A 106 -4.86 -1.68 -13.69
N ILE A 107 -4.35 -0.86 -12.78
CA ILE A 107 -3.56 -1.28 -11.61
C ILE A 107 -4.46 -1.30 -10.38
N PRO A 108 -4.70 -2.48 -9.74
CA PRO A 108 -5.41 -2.59 -8.49
C PRO A 108 -4.71 -1.85 -7.34
N LEU A 109 -5.49 -1.24 -6.42
CA LEU A 109 -4.98 -0.64 -5.20
C LEU A 109 -5.48 -1.43 -3.98
N LEU A 110 -4.56 -1.81 -3.08
CA LEU A 110 -4.83 -2.45 -1.79
C LEU A 110 -4.54 -1.44 -0.67
N PRO A 111 -5.57 -0.80 -0.07
CA PRO A 111 -5.38 0.24 0.94
C PRO A 111 -5.38 -0.32 2.36
N ALA A 112 -4.48 0.12 3.22
CA ALA A 112 -4.62 0.07 4.68
C ALA A 112 -5.08 1.45 5.19
N ILE A 113 -5.76 1.48 6.33
CA ILE A 113 -6.21 2.73 6.95
C ILE A 113 -5.14 3.24 7.90
N GLY A 114 -4.72 4.50 7.70
CA GLY A 114 -3.78 5.20 8.56
C GLY A 114 -4.48 6.03 9.65
N ASN A 115 -3.66 6.65 10.52
CA ASN A 115 -4.22 7.44 11.62
C ASN A 115 -4.87 8.74 11.14
N HIS A 116 -4.40 9.33 10.05
CA HIS A 116 -5.03 10.49 9.41
C HIS A 116 -6.27 10.12 8.59
N ASP A 117 -6.42 8.86 8.18
CA ASP A 117 -7.59 8.39 7.46
C ASP A 117 -8.76 8.12 8.41
N GLY A 118 -8.49 7.48 9.56
CA GLY A 118 -9.58 7.01 10.39
C GLY A 118 -9.13 6.37 11.71
N SER A 119 -8.34 7.06 12.53
CA SER A 119 -7.98 6.55 13.84
C SER A 119 -9.22 6.41 14.75
N PRO A 120 -9.23 5.46 15.72
CA PRO A 120 -10.40 5.22 16.58
C PRO A 120 -10.86 6.44 17.38
N GLY A 121 -9.97 7.39 17.67
CA GLY A 121 -10.29 8.64 18.37
C GLY A 121 -11.02 9.69 17.53
N PHE A 122 -11.19 9.46 16.21
CA PHE A 122 -11.77 10.40 15.25
C PHE A 122 -12.95 9.75 14.51
N ALA A 123 -14.10 9.70 15.17
CA ALA A 123 -15.30 9.03 14.65
C ALA A 123 -15.78 9.59 13.31
N ALA A 124 -15.64 10.90 13.08
CA ALA A 124 -16.04 11.54 11.84
C ALA A 124 -15.19 11.09 10.65
N ASP A 125 -13.86 10.96 10.85
CA ASP A 125 -12.93 10.42 9.85
C ASP A 125 -13.27 8.97 9.53
N ARG A 126 -13.48 8.12 10.54
CA ARG A 126 -13.90 6.72 10.35
C ARG A 126 -15.22 6.60 9.58
N ALA A 127 -16.18 7.48 9.87
CA ALA A 127 -17.44 7.52 9.14
C ALA A 127 -17.24 7.90 7.67
N ALA A 128 -16.31 8.81 7.36
CA ALA A 128 -15.96 9.16 5.98
C ALA A 128 -15.30 7.98 5.25
N VAL A 129 -14.37 7.26 5.87
CA VAL A 129 -13.80 6.00 5.38
C VAL A 129 -14.90 5.00 5.03
N SER A 130 -15.87 4.81 5.96
CA SER A 130 -16.98 3.87 5.78
C SER A 130 -17.97 4.28 4.68
N ARG A 131 -18.02 5.55 4.32
CA ARG A 131 -18.80 6.03 3.17
C ARG A 131 -18.07 5.88 1.85
N PHE A 132 -16.77 6.17 1.83
CA PHE A 132 -15.98 6.24 0.62
C PHE A 132 -15.67 4.85 0.02
N TRP A 133 -15.12 3.94 0.81
CA TRP A 133 -14.55 2.69 0.28
C TRP A 133 -15.57 1.62 -0.18
N PRO A 134 -16.66 1.33 0.55
CA PRO A 134 -17.56 0.23 0.17
C PRO A 134 -18.17 0.36 -1.22
N PRO A 135 -18.61 1.54 -1.70
CA PRO A 135 -19.18 1.67 -3.05
C PRO A 135 -18.19 1.37 -4.18
N ILE A 136 -16.89 1.52 -3.94
CA ILE A 136 -15.86 1.32 -4.96
C ILE A 136 -15.22 -0.08 -4.90
N ARG A 137 -15.51 -0.88 -3.87
CA ARG A 137 -14.91 -2.19 -3.63
C ARG A 137 -14.97 -3.12 -4.85
N SER A 138 -16.09 -3.19 -5.53
CA SER A 138 -16.28 -4.04 -6.71
C SER A 138 -15.41 -3.63 -7.92
N ARG A 139 -14.95 -2.38 -7.94
CA ARG A 139 -14.12 -1.81 -9.03
C ARG A 139 -12.62 -1.86 -8.74
N MET A 140 -12.21 -2.41 -7.57
CA MET A 140 -10.80 -2.38 -7.14
C MET A 140 -9.93 -3.43 -7.81
N GLY A 141 -10.51 -4.43 -8.48
CA GLY A 141 -9.75 -5.51 -9.13
C GLY A 141 -9.02 -6.44 -8.14
N LEU A 142 -9.47 -6.49 -6.87
CA LEU A 142 -8.87 -7.30 -5.82
C LEU A 142 -9.63 -8.62 -5.63
N GLY A 143 -8.88 -9.71 -5.47
CA GLY A 143 -9.40 -11.03 -5.14
C GLY A 143 -9.70 -11.19 -3.64
N PHE A 144 -10.78 -10.54 -3.15
CA PHE A 144 -11.15 -10.60 -1.74
C PHE A 144 -11.44 -12.03 -1.26
N VAL A 145 -10.86 -12.41 -0.11
CA VAL A 145 -11.12 -13.67 0.59
C VAL A 145 -12.06 -13.44 1.76
N ASP A 146 -11.81 -12.42 2.55
CA ASP A 146 -12.68 -11.88 3.60
C ASP A 146 -12.74 -10.36 3.45
N ALA A 147 -13.95 -9.81 3.41
CA ALA A 147 -14.19 -8.38 3.28
C ALA A 147 -15.34 -7.89 4.17
N LEU A 148 -15.70 -8.64 5.24
CA LEU A 148 -16.81 -8.31 6.12
C LEU A 148 -16.63 -6.94 6.80
N GLN A 149 -15.39 -6.57 7.13
CA GLN A 149 -15.08 -5.31 7.77
C GLN A 149 -14.19 -4.40 6.90
N PHE A 150 -14.23 -4.60 5.59
CA PHE A 150 -13.57 -3.70 4.65
C PHE A 150 -14.08 -2.25 4.82
N PRO A 151 -13.21 -1.25 4.80
CA PRO A 151 -11.76 -1.28 4.50
C PRO A 151 -10.84 -1.39 5.73
N PHE A 152 -11.37 -1.53 6.95
CA PHE A 152 -10.55 -1.52 8.17
C PHE A 152 -9.75 -2.80 8.35
N ARG A 153 -10.38 -3.98 8.13
CA ARG A 153 -9.68 -5.26 8.09
C ARG A 153 -10.28 -6.17 7.02
N TYR A 154 -9.41 -6.83 6.27
CA TYR A 154 -9.80 -7.71 5.18
C TYR A 154 -8.63 -8.54 4.68
N THR A 155 -8.90 -9.56 3.88
CA THR A 155 -7.89 -10.37 3.23
C THR A 155 -8.12 -10.49 1.74
N VAL A 156 -7.02 -10.59 0.99
CA VAL A 156 -6.99 -10.70 -0.48
C VAL A 156 -6.03 -11.82 -0.88
N LEU A 157 -6.42 -12.61 -1.86
CA LEU A 157 -5.52 -13.51 -2.59
C LEU A 157 -5.32 -12.92 -3.99
N GLN A 158 -4.13 -12.37 -4.24
CA GLN A 158 -3.80 -11.70 -5.49
C GLN A 158 -2.50 -12.28 -6.05
N GLU A 159 -2.54 -12.79 -7.29
CA GLU A 159 -1.38 -13.38 -7.99
C GLU A 159 -0.62 -14.43 -7.14
N GLY A 160 -1.38 -15.26 -6.41
CA GLY A 160 -0.82 -16.31 -5.54
C GLY A 160 -0.22 -15.84 -4.22
N ILE A 161 -0.32 -14.56 -3.91
CA ILE A 161 0.12 -13.96 -2.64
C ILE A 161 -1.08 -13.66 -1.76
N PHE A 162 -1.01 -14.05 -0.48
CA PHE A 162 -2.03 -13.75 0.51
C PHE A 162 -1.69 -12.47 1.27
N TRP A 163 -2.59 -11.51 1.20
CA TRP A 163 -2.50 -10.21 1.85
C TRP A 163 -3.51 -10.15 2.97
N LEU A 164 -3.06 -9.87 4.18
CA LEU A 164 -3.90 -9.51 5.30
C LEU A 164 -3.71 -8.02 5.58
N VAL A 165 -4.79 -7.28 5.53
CA VAL A 165 -4.81 -5.86 5.92
C VAL A 165 -5.56 -5.77 7.24
N TRP A 166 -4.96 -5.10 8.22
CA TRP A 166 -5.59 -4.88 9.52
C TRP A 166 -5.63 -3.40 9.90
N ASP A 167 -6.55 -3.05 10.79
CA ASP A 167 -6.67 -1.69 11.31
C ASP A 167 -5.54 -1.44 12.34
N ALA A 168 -4.44 -0.91 11.85
CA ALA A 168 -3.30 -0.43 12.62
C ALA A 168 -3.22 1.12 12.55
N SER A 169 -4.37 1.80 12.53
CA SER A 169 -4.47 3.26 12.56
C SER A 169 -4.28 3.85 13.97
N SER A 170 -4.01 3.02 14.94
CA SER A 170 -3.59 3.39 16.31
C SER A 170 -2.64 2.33 16.88
N ALA A 171 -1.96 2.65 17.98
CA ALA A 171 -0.99 1.74 18.58
C ALA A 171 -1.62 0.41 19.07
N ARG A 172 -2.89 0.44 19.45
CA ARG A 172 -3.58 -0.74 19.98
C ARG A 172 -4.38 -1.45 18.89
N ILE A 173 -4.05 -2.71 18.65
CA ILE A 173 -4.88 -3.63 17.88
C ILE A 173 -5.84 -4.37 18.84
N PRO A 174 -7.18 -4.30 18.63
CA PRO A 174 -8.15 -4.99 19.47
C PRO A 174 -8.00 -6.51 19.42
N GLU A 175 -8.36 -7.19 20.53
CA GLU A 175 -8.20 -8.65 20.64
C GLU A 175 -9.00 -9.43 19.59
N ASP A 176 -10.22 -9.00 19.29
CA ASP A 176 -11.05 -9.62 18.26
C ASP A 176 -10.41 -9.56 16.86
N GLN A 177 -9.64 -8.50 16.60
CA GLN A 177 -8.88 -8.38 15.36
C GLN A 177 -7.67 -9.32 15.35
N LEU A 178 -7.00 -9.54 16.48
CA LEU A 178 -5.89 -10.50 16.59
C LEU A 178 -6.37 -11.94 16.38
N VAL A 179 -7.48 -12.31 17.01
CA VAL A 179 -8.11 -13.63 16.81
C VAL A 179 -8.50 -13.82 15.33
N TRP A 180 -9.11 -12.82 14.71
CA TRP A 180 -9.44 -12.84 13.29
C TRP A 180 -8.19 -12.98 12.42
N ALA A 181 -7.14 -12.19 12.68
CA ALA A 181 -5.90 -12.24 11.90
C ALA A 181 -5.24 -13.63 11.97
N GLN A 182 -5.19 -14.23 13.16
CA GLN A 182 -4.68 -15.57 13.36
C GLN A 182 -5.47 -16.60 12.56
N GLN A 183 -6.81 -16.53 12.61
CA GLN A 183 -7.68 -17.43 11.85
C GLN A 183 -7.49 -17.29 10.34
N GLN A 184 -7.40 -16.05 9.83
CA GLN A 184 -7.20 -15.78 8.41
C GLN A 184 -5.84 -16.29 7.93
N LEU A 185 -4.75 -16.01 8.67
CA LEU A 185 -3.40 -16.46 8.34
C LEU A 185 -3.23 -17.99 8.44
N ALA A 186 -3.96 -18.64 9.35
CA ALA A 186 -3.97 -20.10 9.48
C ALA A 186 -4.90 -20.80 8.45
N SER A 187 -5.69 -20.06 7.69
CA SER A 187 -6.63 -20.64 6.72
C SER A 187 -5.93 -21.42 5.61
N THR A 188 -6.62 -22.39 5.03
CA THR A 188 -6.11 -23.17 3.88
C THR A 188 -5.67 -22.27 2.72
N LYS A 189 -6.43 -21.21 2.42
CA LYS A 189 -6.07 -20.26 1.36
C LYS A 189 -4.76 -19.54 1.65
N ALA A 190 -4.57 -19.08 2.90
CA ALA A 190 -3.33 -18.42 3.30
C ALA A 190 -2.14 -19.39 3.28
N GLN A 191 -2.34 -20.61 3.77
CA GLN A 191 -1.26 -21.60 3.87
C GLN A 191 -0.87 -22.18 2.50
N ALA A 192 -1.78 -22.21 1.54
CA ALA A 192 -1.51 -22.60 0.15
C ALA A 192 -0.88 -21.46 -0.71
N ALA A 193 -0.92 -20.23 -0.24
CA ALA A 193 -0.33 -19.11 -0.94
C ALA A 193 1.20 -19.18 -0.93
N ARG A 194 1.84 -18.70 -2.00
CA ARG A 194 3.31 -18.65 -2.15
C ARG A 194 3.98 -17.83 -1.05
N ALA A 195 3.35 -16.74 -0.65
CA ALA A 195 3.78 -15.90 0.46
C ALA A 195 2.58 -15.23 1.14
N ARG A 196 2.77 -14.78 2.37
CA ARG A 196 1.82 -14.04 3.18
C ARG A 196 2.43 -12.72 3.61
N PHE A 197 1.71 -11.63 3.36
CA PHE A 197 2.08 -10.30 3.80
C PHE A 197 1.00 -9.75 4.72
N VAL A 198 1.42 -9.04 5.76
CA VAL A 198 0.53 -8.26 6.60
C VAL A 198 0.80 -6.78 6.34
N VAL A 199 -0.26 -6.00 6.17
CA VAL A 199 -0.19 -4.57 5.91
C VAL A 199 -0.96 -3.83 6.99
N GLY A 200 -0.34 -2.82 7.55
CA GLY A 200 -0.95 -1.88 8.49
C GLY A 200 -0.27 -0.53 8.38
N HIS A 201 -0.69 0.44 9.19
CA HIS A 201 -0.09 1.77 9.11
C HIS A 201 1.01 1.97 10.14
N LEU A 202 0.70 1.84 11.46
CA LEU A 202 1.71 1.96 12.50
C LEU A 202 2.70 0.77 12.44
N PRO A 203 4.01 1.03 12.56
CA PRO A 203 5.02 -0.04 12.53
C PRO A 203 5.12 -0.79 13.86
N LEU A 204 5.72 -1.99 13.82
CA LEU A 204 6.04 -2.78 15.02
C LEU A 204 7.22 -2.19 15.79
N VAL A 205 8.12 -1.50 15.11
CA VAL A 205 9.38 -1.01 15.67
C VAL A 205 9.64 0.41 15.14
N GLY A 206 10.10 1.29 16.02
CA GLY A 206 10.43 2.65 15.65
C GLY A 206 11.75 2.74 14.89
N VAL A 207 11.74 3.46 13.75
CA VAL A 207 12.95 3.71 12.96
C VAL A 207 13.18 5.20 12.67
N GLY A 208 12.15 6.03 12.76
CA GLY A 208 12.23 7.47 12.51
C GLY A 208 12.69 8.26 13.75
N GLN A 209 13.49 9.30 13.54
CA GLN A 209 13.86 10.22 14.62
C GLN A 209 12.61 10.83 15.27
N GLY A 210 12.55 10.78 16.62
CA GLY A 210 11.41 11.23 17.42
C GLY A 210 10.18 10.32 17.38
N LYS A 211 10.22 9.19 16.65
CA LYS A 211 9.10 8.25 16.48
C LYS A 211 9.30 6.90 17.20
N ASP A 212 10.49 6.63 17.74
CA ASP A 212 10.74 5.40 18.49
C ASP A 212 10.27 5.53 19.94
N ARG A 213 8.94 5.59 20.13
CA ARG A 213 8.30 5.80 21.44
C ARG A 213 6.88 5.20 21.47
N PRO A 214 6.29 4.98 22.66
CA PRO A 214 4.90 4.55 22.78
C PRO A 214 3.93 5.48 22.04
N GLY A 215 2.89 4.90 21.45
CA GLY A 215 1.90 5.61 20.62
C GLY A 215 2.29 5.82 19.17
N GLU A 216 3.59 5.72 18.83
CA GLU A 216 4.11 5.82 17.47
C GLU A 216 4.42 4.45 16.84
N VAL A 217 4.34 3.40 17.64
CA VAL A 217 4.52 2.00 17.24
C VAL A 217 3.38 1.17 17.80
N LEU A 218 3.15 0.00 17.26
CA LEU A 218 2.14 -0.92 17.78
C LEU A 218 2.52 -1.41 19.18
N ASP A 219 1.54 -1.42 20.08
CA ASP A 219 1.65 -2.07 21.38
C ASP A 219 1.80 -3.58 21.20
N ARG A 220 2.37 -4.27 22.18
CA ARG A 220 2.55 -5.73 22.16
C ARG A 220 3.40 -6.21 20.95
N GLY A 221 4.34 -5.40 20.48
CA GLY A 221 5.10 -5.66 19.25
C GLY A 221 5.76 -7.05 19.15
N SER A 222 6.24 -7.61 20.30
CA SER A 222 6.82 -8.96 20.31
C SER A 222 5.78 -10.06 20.12
N GLU A 223 4.58 -9.88 20.65
CA GLU A 223 3.47 -10.82 20.49
C GLU A 223 2.92 -10.80 19.06
N LEU A 224 2.75 -9.60 18.50
CA LEU A 224 2.35 -9.43 17.09
C LEU A 224 3.38 -10.04 16.14
N GLN A 225 4.67 -9.89 16.44
CA GLN A 225 5.73 -10.55 15.70
C GLN A 225 5.61 -12.08 15.78
N ALA A 226 5.43 -12.64 16.98
CA ALA A 226 5.29 -14.08 17.17
C ALA A 226 4.07 -14.64 16.41
N LEU A 227 2.92 -13.93 16.42
CA LEU A 227 1.76 -14.30 15.63
C LEU A 227 2.10 -14.42 14.13
N MET A 228 2.80 -13.42 13.59
CA MET A 228 3.18 -13.40 12.17
C MET A 228 4.24 -14.48 11.85
N GLU A 229 5.22 -14.68 12.70
CA GLU A 229 6.24 -15.74 12.52
C GLU A 229 5.63 -17.13 12.57
N ASN A 230 4.75 -17.41 13.55
CA ASN A 230 4.07 -18.70 13.71
C ASN A 230 3.15 -19.03 12.52
N THR A 231 2.66 -18.01 11.81
CA THR A 231 1.84 -18.17 10.60
C THR A 231 2.63 -17.98 9.30
N ARG A 232 3.97 -17.92 9.40
CA ARG A 232 4.89 -17.81 8.26
C ARG A 232 4.61 -16.59 7.39
N VAL A 233 4.33 -15.45 8.00
CA VAL A 233 4.26 -14.16 7.31
C VAL A 233 5.65 -13.77 6.84
N GLN A 234 5.78 -13.43 5.56
CA GLN A 234 7.04 -12.99 4.95
C GLN A 234 7.45 -11.62 5.46
N ALA A 235 6.52 -10.67 5.45
CA ALA A 235 6.81 -9.31 5.88
C ALA A 235 5.59 -8.60 6.46
N TYR A 236 5.86 -7.69 7.40
CA TYR A 236 4.95 -6.64 7.81
C TYR A 236 5.32 -5.34 7.10
N ILE A 237 4.36 -4.76 6.36
CA ILE A 237 4.53 -3.52 5.60
C ILE A 237 3.80 -2.41 6.35
N SER A 238 4.49 -1.29 6.59
CA SER A 238 3.95 -0.15 7.35
C SER A 238 4.47 1.20 6.85
N GLY A 239 3.78 2.28 7.21
CA GLY A 239 4.16 3.67 6.98
C GLY A 239 4.44 4.43 8.27
N HIS A 240 3.75 5.59 8.45
CA HIS A 240 3.67 6.40 9.68
C HIS A 240 4.95 7.13 10.08
N HIS A 241 6.11 6.54 9.91
CA HIS A 241 7.37 7.17 10.31
C HIS A 241 7.97 8.05 9.22
N HIS A 242 7.41 8.06 8.01
CA HIS A 242 7.85 8.88 6.88
C HIS A 242 9.33 8.66 6.51
N VAL A 243 9.89 7.48 6.82
CA VAL A 243 11.27 7.13 6.51
C VAL A 243 11.36 5.68 6.05
N TRP A 244 12.05 5.49 4.94
CA TRP A 244 12.29 4.14 4.44
C TRP A 244 13.36 3.42 5.27
N PHE A 245 13.01 2.23 5.73
CA PHE A 245 13.94 1.24 6.26
C PHE A 245 13.38 -0.16 6.06
N SER A 246 14.14 -1.02 5.44
CA SER A 246 13.81 -2.44 5.33
C SER A 246 14.77 -3.25 6.18
N GLY A 247 14.22 -3.91 7.19
CA GLY A 247 14.99 -4.68 8.17
C GLY A 247 14.30 -5.96 8.57
N ARG A 248 14.99 -6.71 9.42
CA ARG A 248 14.52 -7.99 9.95
C ARG A 248 14.66 -8.03 11.46
N ARG A 249 13.64 -8.59 12.09
CA ARG A 249 13.64 -8.96 13.50
C ARG A 249 13.15 -10.41 13.61
N GLY A 250 14.00 -11.28 14.17
CA GLY A 250 13.71 -12.72 14.11
C GLY A 250 13.63 -13.22 12.68
N GLN A 251 12.52 -13.85 12.34
CA GLN A 251 12.26 -14.34 10.97
C GLN A 251 11.37 -13.39 10.15
N LEU A 252 10.82 -12.35 10.76
CA LEU A 252 9.90 -11.42 10.11
C LEU A 252 10.66 -10.26 9.45
N ASP A 253 10.43 -10.04 8.17
CA ASP A 253 10.85 -8.82 7.50
C ASP A 253 9.93 -7.65 7.88
N LEU A 254 10.51 -6.49 8.15
CA LEU A 254 9.80 -5.25 8.45
C LEU A 254 10.12 -4.24 7.35
N ILE A 255 9.14 -3.98 6.48
CA ILE A 255 9.28 -3.02 5.38
C ILE A 255 8.57 -1.74 5.81
N GLN A 256 9.34 -0.76 6.28
CA GLN A 256 8.82 0.56 6.63
C GLN A 256 9.02 1.50 5.46
N LEU A 257 7.90 2.09 5.02
CA LEU A 257 7.87 2.94 3.84
C LEU A 257 8.18 4.40 4.21
N GLY A 258 8.87 5.07 3.32
CA GLY A 258 8.98 6.52 3.38
C GLY A 258 7.68 7.17 2.92
N ALA A 259 7.49 8.44 3.26
CA ALA A 259 6.34 9.20 2.83
C ALA A 259 6.40 9.50 1.33
N LEU A 260 5.25 9.42 0.66
CA LEU A 260 5.10 9.89 -0.71
C LEU A 260 4.71 11.39 -0.75
N GLY A 261 3.88 11.84 0.20
CA GLY A 261 3.36 13.19 0.28
C GLY A 261 3.73 13.95 1.55
N SER A 262 3.62 13.31 2.71
CA SER A 262 3.97 13.93 3.99
C SER A 262 5.44 14.30 4.09
N GLY A 263 5.78 15.19 5.02
CA GLY A 263 7.17 15.60 5.26
C GLY A 263 8.05 14.41 5.64
N PRO A 264 9.06 14.06 4.83
CA PRO A 264 9.93 12.93 5.11
C PRO A 264 10.77 13.18 6.36
N ARG A 265 11.14 12.12 7.08
CA ARG A 265 11.88 12.18 8.35
C ARG A 265 13.23 11.50 8.23
N ARG A 266 14.13 11.84 9.15
CA ARG A 266 15.43 11.17 9.25
C ARG A 266 15.29 9.81 9.91
N LEU A 267 16.09 8.86 9.44
CA LEU A 267 16.30 7.58 10.09
C LEU A 267 17.03 7.79 11.43
N LEU A 268 16.77 6.95 12.43
CA LEU A 268 17.51 6.94 13.70
C LEU A 268 19.02 6.80 13.41
N ASP A 269 19.81 7.57 14.15
CA ASP A 269 21.29 7.53 14.11
C ASP A 269 21.92 7.68 12.71
N VAL A 270 21.17 8.27 11.75
CA VAL A 270 21.66 8.52 10.39
C VAL A 270 21.50 10.00 10.03
N ASP A 271 22.60 10.62 9.65
CA ASP A 271 22.62 12.01 9.17
C ASP A 271 22.52 12.08 7.64
N ALA A 272 21.39 11.58 7.12
CA ALA A 272 21.05 11.71 5.70
C ALA A 272 19.84 12.62 5.52
N SER A 273 19.83 13.39 4.45
CA SER A 273 18.67 14.24 4.11
C SER A 273 17.45 13.37 3.82
N PRO A 274 16.32 13.62 4.48
CA PRO A 274 15.10 12.88 4.22
C PRO A 274 14.52 13.24 2.85
N GLN A 275 13.87 12.28 2.21
CA GLN A 275 13.25 12.48 0.90
C GLN A 275 11.98 11.64 0.74
N GLN A 276 11.07 12.08 -0.13
CA GLN A 276 9.89 11.30 -0.48
C GLN A 276 10.30 10.09 -1.32
N THR A 277 9.65 8.95 -1.04
CA THR A 277 9.99 7.68 -1.68
C THR A 277 8.75 6.85 -2.00
N PHE A 278 8.92 5.95 -2.96
CA PHE A 278 8.06 4.79 -3.16
C PHE A 278 8.93 3.55 -3.38
N THR A 279 8.37 2.36 -3.16
CA THR A 279 9.12 1.11 -3.25
C THR A 279 8.47 0.16 -4.26
N LEU A 280 9.28 -0.58 -5.01
CA LEU A 280 8.86 -1.68 -5.85
C LEU A 280 9.39 -2.99 -5.28
N LEU A 281 8.49 -3.95 -5.07
CA LEU A 281 8.84 -5.34 -4.82
C LEU A 281 8.66 -6.12 -6.12
N GLU A 282 9.67 -6.88 -6.50
CA GLU A 282 9.62 -7.84 -7.60
C GLU A 282 9.77 -9.25 -7.01
N MET A 283 8.72 -10.05 -7.14
CA MET A 283 8.68 -11.41 -6.61
C MET A 283 8.83 -12.41 -7.75
N ASP A 284 10.03 -12.97 -7.89
CA ASP A 284 10.35 -13.98 -8.91
C ASP A 284 9.77 -15.34 -8.48
N GLY A 285 8.86 -15.87 -9.31
CA GLY A 285 8.20 -17.14 -9.05
C GLY A 285 9.05 -18.36 -9.35
N VAL A 286 10.12 -18.22 -10.09
CA VAL A 286 11.02 -19.31 -10.46
C VAL A 286 12.12 -19.47 -9.42
N ARG A 287 12.61 -18.35 -8.89
CA ARG A 287 13.71 -18.32 -7.92
C ARG A 287 13.25 -18.27 -6.48
N ASP A 288 11.94 -18.14 -6.24
CA ASP A 288 11.39 -17.85 -4.91
C ASP A 288 12.12 -16.70 -4.21
N ALA A 289 12.36 -15.63 -4.95
CA ALA A 289 13.10 -14.46 -4.48
C ALA A 289 12.25 -13.19 -4.52
N ILE A 290 12.52 -12.31 -3.56
CA ILE A 290 12.01 -10.93 -3.54
C ILE A 290 13.18 -10.00 -3.81
N ARG A 291 13.03 -9.10 -4.79
CA ARG A 291 13.87 -7.92 -4.95
C ARG A 291 13.09 -6.70 -4.51
N GLU A 292 13.71 -5.89 -3.66
CA GLU A 292 13.16 -4.63 -3.16
C GLU A 292 13.98 -3.47 -3.68
N THR A 293 13.33 -2.51 -4.35
CA THR A 293 13.96 -1.30 -4.86
C THR A 293 13.14 -0.09 -4.41
N THR A 294 13.75 0.81 -3.66
CA THR A 294 13.13 2.07 -3.24
C THR A 294 13.69 3.22 -4.06
N TYR A 295 12.81 4.06 -4.56
CA TYR A 295 13.12 5.18 -5.44
C TYR A 295 12.89 6.51 -4.73
N ALA A 296 13.80 7.46 -4.96
CA ALA A 296 13.54 8.85 -4.63
C ALA A 296 12.52 9.43 -5.62
N VAL A 297 11.46 10.05 -5.11
CA VAL A 297 10.42 10.63 -5.99
C VAL A 297 10.98 11.76 -6.86
N SER A 298 11.84 12.62 -6.31
CA SER A 298 12.36 13.79 -7.01
C SER A 298 13.21 13.45 -8.23
N SER A 299 14.12 12.47 -8.10
CA SER A 299 15.01 12.06 -9.19
C SER A 299 14.45 10.91 -10.03
N GLY A 300 13.65 10.03 -9.42
CA GLY A 300 13.23 8.76 -10.00
C GLY A 300 14.32 7.68 -9.94
N GLU A 301 15.42 7.96 -9.28
CA GLU A 301 16.55 7.04 -9.17
C GLU A 301 16.40 6.12 -7.94
N PRO A 302 16.89 4.87 -8.02
CA PRO A 302 16.95 3.97 -6.90
C PRO A 302 17.83 4.51 -5.78
N LEU A 303 17.37 4.38 -4.55
CA LEU A 303 18.20 4.63 -3.37
C LEU A 303 19.17 3.47 -3.15
N ALA A 304 20.44 3.81 -2.94
CA ALA A 304 21.45 2.81 -2.66
C ALA A 304 21.22 2.18 -1.26
N TRP A 305 21.16 0.87 -1.16
CA TRP A 305 21.05 0.16 0.11
C TRP A 305 22.18 0.47 1.09
N SER A 306 23.35 0.84 0.59
CA SER A 306 24.50 1.28 1.38
C SER A 306 24.25 2.56 2.19
N THR A 307 23.21 3.35 1.84
CA THR A 307 22.80 4.52 2.63
C THR A 307 22.11 4.16 3.93
N LEU A 308 21.62 2.94 4.05
CA LEU A 308 21.01 2.42 5.27
C LEU A 308 22.08 1.75 6.15
N PRO A 309 22.05 1.93 7.48
CA PRO A 309 22.96 1.25 8.39
C PRO A 309 22.72 -0.28 8.34
N ALA A 310 23.77 -1.08 8.47
CA ALA A 310 23.66 -2.54 8.51
C ALA A 310 22.81 -3.03 9.72
N ARG A 311 22.82 -2.24 10.80
CA ARG A 311 22.05 -2.49 12.02
C ARG A 311 21.50 -1.18 12.55
N LEU A 312 20.27 -1.19 13.01
CA LEU A 312 19.61 -0.03 13.61
C LEU A 312 19.23 -0.37 15.05
N LYS A 313 19.71 0.44 16.01
CA LYS A 313 19.35 0.29 17.43
C LYS A 313 18.04 1.02 17.68
N THR A 314 17.07 0.33 18.24
CA THR A 314 15.74 0.85 18.55
C THR A 314 15.36 0.51 20.00
N ARG A 315 14.29 1.11 20.53
CA ARG A 315 13.75 0.73 21.85
C ARG A 315 13.34 -0.73 21.91
N ALA A 316 12.85 -1.29 20.82
CA ALA A 316 12.42 -2.68 20.73
C ALA A 316 13.57 -3.66 20.51
N GLY A 317 14.81 -3.18 20.46
CA GLY A 317 16.01 -3.97 20.23
C GLY A 317 16.68 -3.66 18.90
N LEU A 318 17.51 -4.57 18.44
CA LEU A 318 18.31 -4.40 17.23
C LEU A 318 17.54 -4.89 16.00
N LEU A 319 17.44 -4.03 14.99
CA LEU A 319 17.02 -4.42 13.63
C LEU A 319 18.25 -4.66 12.75
N GLN A 320 18.25 -5.77 12.03
CA GLN A 320 19.24 -6.03 10.99
C GLN A 320 18.68 -5.55 9.65
N ARG A 321 19.42 -4.74 8.90
CA ARG A 321 19.03 -4.36 7.54
C ARG A 321 18.88 -5.60 6.65
N ASN A 322 17.80 -5.65 5.86
CA ASN A 322 17.63 -6.66 4.83
C ASN A 322 18.67 -6.49 3.70
N SER A 323 18.81 -7.48 2.84
CA SER A 323 19.40 -7.33 1.53
C SER A 323 18.33 -6.91 0.52
N SER A 324 18.75 -6.23 -0.55
CA SER A 324 17.87 -5.85 -1.66
C SER A 324 17.23 -7.05 -2.36
N GLU A 325 17.90 -8.18 -2.32
CA GLU A 325 17.39 -9.46 -2.82
C GLU A 325 17.45 -10.50 -1.70
N ARG A 326 16.34 -11.22 -1.51
CA ARG A 326 16.19 -12.25 -0.46
C ARG A 326 15.16 -13.31 -0.85
N LEU A 327 15.21 -14.46 -0.21
CA LEU A 327 14.28 -15.56 -0.49
C LEU A 327 12.86 -15.24 0.03
N LEU A 328 11.84 -15.67 -0.73
CA LEU A 328 10.49 -15.93 -0.25
C LEU A 328 10.53 -17.13 0.73
N ARG A 329 9.68 -17.10 1.77
CA ARG A 329 9.66 -18.11 2.85
C ARG A 329 8.26 -18.65 3.09
#